data_93a44818dd8be9002c58dd1edde32a44
#
_entry.id   93a44818dd8be9002c58dd1edde32a44
#
_cell.length_a   1.000
_cell.length_b   1.000
_cell.length_c   1.000
_cell.angle_alpha   90.00
_cell.angle_beta   90.00
_cell.angle_gamma   90.00
#
_symmetry.space_group_name_H-M   'P 1'
#
loop_
_entity.id
_entity.type
_entity.pdbx_description
1 polymer ?
#
loop_
_entity_poly.entity_id
_entity_poly.type
_entity_poly.pdbx_seq_one_letter_code
_entity_poly.pdbx_strand_id
1 'polypeptide(L)'
;MWTPTTRVHYSRRAIRYQSDLTDEEWRVIEPHLPLAKATGRPRAWPLREIINAIFYVMRGGIAWRLLPSDFPPWSTVYRWFAAWRDACLFERINHALIMTDRELAGREASPSAAIIDSQSVKTTEAGGPRGYDAGKKINGRKRHALVDTDGRGLILEPHPANIQDRDGGGPLLQASRRFFPFIERAFADAGYNHERVTTATIVMVEIVRKLPDQIGFAVLPRRWVVERFFAWIGRNRRLAKDFEATVDSARAFLYAASVMLLVRRIARAS
;
A
#
# COMPACT_ATOMS: atom_id res chain seq x y z
N MET A 1 15.01 -21.33 2.20
CA MET A 1 14.09 -22.48 1.92
C MET A 1 13.02 -22.51 2.99
N TRP A 2 11.76 -22.88 2.66
CA TRP A 2 10.68 -22.96 3.64
C TRP A 2 10.83 -24.20 4.52
N THR A 3 11.05 -24.00 5.80
CA THR A 3 11.11 -25.08 6.79
C THR A 3 9.70 -25.61 7.08
N PRO A 4 9.53 -26.81 7.67
CA PRO A 4 8.23 -27.30 8.14
C PRO A 4 7.55 -26.30 9.09
N THR A 5 8.28 -25.74 10.05
CA THR A 5 7.78 -24.71 10.98
C THR A 5 7.26 -23.47 10.23
N THR A 6 8.04 -22.97 9.27
CA THR A 6 7.61 -21.84 8.45
C THR A 6 6.34 -22.17 7.65
N ARG A 7 6.23 -23.40 7.12
CA ARG A 7 5.04 -23.82 6.37
C ARG A 7 3.79 -23.86 7.26
N VAL A 8 3.91 -24.37 8.49
CA VAL A 8 2.79 -24.38 9.46
C VAL A 8 2.39 -22.96 9.80
N HIS A 9 3.35 -22.10 10.16
CA HIS A 9 3.14 -20.70 10.55
C HIS A 9 2.45 -19.86 9.46
N TYR A 10 2.73 -20.14 8.18
CA TYR A 10 2.10 -19.46 7.04
C TYR A 10 0.93 -20.26 6.42
N SER A 11 0.50 -21.36 7.04
CA SER A 11 -0.60 -22.17 6.54
C SER A 11 -1.93 -21.41 6.65
N ARG A 12 -2.74 -21.50 5.59
CA ARG A 12 -4.09 -20.90 5.51
C ARG A 12 -5.12 -21.95 5.09
N ARG A 13 -4.96 -23.19 5.54
CA ARG A 13 -5.79 -24.31 5.09
C ARG A 13 -7.23 -24.28 5.61
N ALA A 14 -7.47 -23.60 6.73
CA ALA A 14 -8.77 -23.54 7.39
C ALA A 14 -9.71 -22.44 6.87
N ILE A 15 -9.33 -21.72 5.81
CA ILE A 15 -10.13 -20.63 5.25
C ILE A 15 -10.66 -20.97 3.86
N ARG A 16 -11.83 -20.40 3.51
CA ARG A 16 -12.50 -20.61 2.22
C ARG A 16 -11.60 -20.21 1.03
N TYR A 17 -11.04 -19.00 1.07
CA TYR A 17 -10.10 -18.48 0.08
C TYR A 17 -8.80 -18.00 0.72
N GLN A 18 -7.69 -18.14 0.00
CA GLN A 18 -6.36 -17.68 0.50
C GLN A 18 -6.28 -16.17 0.76
N SER A 19 -7.25 -15.41 0.27
CA SER A 19 -7.40 -13.97 0.51
C SER A 19 -8.21 -13.65 1.77
N ASP A 20 -9.02 -14.59 2.27
CA ASP A 20 -9.90 -14.37 3.43
C ASP A 20 -9.07 -14.12 4.70
N LEU A 21 -9.62 -13.35 5.62
CA LEU A 21 -9.01 -13.08 6.91
C LEU A 21 -9.19 -14.31 7.84
N THR A 22 -8.13 -14.69 8.54
CA THR A 22 -8.24 -15.61 9.69
C THR A 22 -8.93 -14.89 10.86
N ASP A 23 -9.25 -15.62 11.93
CA ASP A 23 -9.88 -15.01 13.11
C ASP A 23 -8.92 -14.03 13.80
N GLU A 24 -7.63 -14.35 13.84
CA GLU A 24 -6.58 -13.49 14.36
C GLU A 24 -6.45 -12.21 13.51
N GLU A 25 -6.42 -12.36 12.19
CA GLU A 25 -6.36 -11.23 11.25
C GLU A 25 -7.63 -10.36 11.35
N TRP A 26 -8.80 -10.96 11.56
CA TRP A 26 -10.04 -10.24 11.77
C TRP A 26 -9.99 -9.41 13.05
N ARG A 27 -9.54 -9.97 14.18
CA ARG A 27 -9.40 -9.24 15.44
C ARG A 27 -8.50 -8.00 15.32
N VAL A 28 -7.49 -8.05 14.46
CA VAL A 28 -6.58 -6.91 14.21
C VAL A 28 -7.29 -5.78 13.47
N ILE A 29 -8.11 -6.08 12.45
CA ILE A 29 -8.69 -5.04 11.58
C ILE A 29 -10.07 -4.54 12.08
N GLU A 30 -10.85 -5.40 12.73
CA GLU A 30 -12.23 -5.11 13.15
C GLU A 30 -12.38 -3.79 13.95
N PRO A 31 -11.51 -3.47 14.94
CA PRO A 31 -11.62 -2.24 15.73
C PRO A 31 -11.51 -0.94 14.91
N HIS A 32 -10.93 -1.02 13.72
CA HIS A 32 -10.71 0.12 12.84
C HIS A 32 -11.85 0.33 11.83
N LEU A 33 -12.82 -0.57 11.80
CA LEU A 33 -13.93 -0.51 10.87
C LEU A 33 -15.08 0.35 11.41
N PRO A 34 -15.90 0.95 10.51
CA PRO A 34 -17.03 1.76 10.93
C PRO A 34 -18.04 0.95 11.75
N LEU A 35 -18.40 1.46 12.91
CA LEU A 35 -19.48 0.88 13.73
C LEU A 35 -20.81 0.85 12.98
N ALA A 36 -21.74 0.00 13.43
CA ALA A 36 -23.10 0.01 12.94
C ALA A 36 -23.74 1.37 13.25
N LYS A 37 -24.45 1.94 12.27
CA LYS A 37 -25.23 3.15 12.53
C LYS A 37 -26.36 2.82 13.50
N ALA A 38 -26.63 3.72 14.44
CA ALA A 38 -27.74 3.57 15.40
C ALA A 38 -29.12 3.63 14.71
N THR A 39 -29.20 4.25 13.54
CA THR A 39 -30.43 4.46 12.77
C THR A 39 -30.29 3.94 11.34
N GLY A 40 -31.42 3.60 10.72
CA GLY A 40 -31.48 3.11 9.34
C GLY A 40 -31.57 1.60 9.24
N ARG A 41 -31.59 1.08 8.00
CA ARG A 41 -31.68 -0.36 7.74
C ARG A 41 -30.42 -1.08 8.24
N PRO A 42 -30.55 -2.16 9.04
CA PRO A 42 -29.43 -2.99 9.47
C PRO A 42 -28.60 -3.50 8.29
N ARG A 43 -27.31 -3.72 8.52
CA ARG A 43 -26.42 -4.33 7.51
C ARG A 43 -26.87 -5.74 7.21
N ALA A 44 -27.08 -6.05 5.92
CA ALA A 44 -27.44 -7.39 5.48
C ALA A 44 -26.25 -8.37 5.51
N TRP A 45 -25.00 -7.85 5.51
CA TRP A 45 -23.78 -8.65 5.42
C TRP A 45 -22.77 -8.24 6.48
N PRO A 46 -22.06 -9.18 7.12
CA PRO A 46 -20.94 -8.89 8.02
C PRO A 46 -19.84 -8.11 7.31
N LEU A 47 -19.20 -7.16 7.99
CA LEU A 47 -18.08 -6.41 7.41
C LEU A 47 -16.88 -7.29 7.06
N ARG A 48 -16.68 -8.40 7.79
CA ARG A 48 -15.66 -9.40 7.46
C ARG A 48 -15.85 -9.95 6.06
N GLU A 49 -17.07 -10.28 5.65
CA GLU A 49 -17.36 -10.76 4.30
C GLU A 49 -17.14 -9.68 3.24
N ILE A 50 -17.43 -8.43 3.54
CA ILE A 50 -17.15 -7.31 2.64
C ILE A 50 -15.65 -7.15 2.42
N ILE A 51 -14.83 -7.18 3.49
CA ILE A 51 -13.36 -7.06 3.38
C ILE A 51 -12.78 -8.28 2.67
N ASN A 52 -13.22 -9.49 3.01
CA ASN A 52 -12.78 -10.71 2.34
C ASN A 52 -13.03 -10.63 0.83
N ALA A 53 -14.21 -10.15 0.42
CA ALA A 53 -14.54 -9.95 -0.99
C ALA A 53 -13.65 -8.89 -1.67
N ILE A 54 -13.37 -7.75 -1.00
CA ILE A 54 -12.44 -6.73 -1.51
C ILE A 54 -11.03 -7.30 -1.67
N PHE A 55 -10.54 -8.04 -0.67
CA PHE A 55 -9.23 -8.68 -0.71
C PHE A 55 -9.17 -9.78 -1.79
N TYR A 56 -10.26 -10.49 -2.01
CA TYR A 56 -10.37 -11.47 -3.10
C TYR A 56 -10.23 -10.80 -4.47
N VAL A 57 -10.99 -9.71 -4.72
CA VAL A 57 -10.89 -8.91 -5.96
C VAL A 57 -9.47 -8.38 -6.15
N MET A 58 -8.87 -7.83 -5.11
CA MET A 58 -7.51 -7.30 -5.14
C MET A 58 -6.48 -8.40 -5.41
N ARG A 59 -6.57 -9.52 -4.69
CA ARG A 59 -5.62 -10.63 -4.79
C ARG A 59 -5.71 -11.36 -6.12
N GLY A 60 -6.93 -11.62 -6.58
CA GLY A 60 -7.22 -12.33 -7.83
C GLY A 60 -7.07 -11.45 -9.08
N GLY A 61 -7.17 -10.13 -8.95
CA GLY A 61 -7.16 -9.19 -10.08
C GLY A 61 -8.40 -9.28 -10.96
N ILE A 62 -9.49 -9.84 -10.45
CA ILE A 62 -10.73 -10.04 -11.18
C ILE A 62 -11.54 -8.75 -11.34
N ALA A 63 -12.41 -8.70 -12.36
CA ALA A 63 -13.44 -7.68 -12.44
C ALA A 63 -14.47 -7.86 -11.29
N TRP A 64 -15.04 -6.77 -10.78
CA TRP A 64 -16.01 -6.81 -9.70
C TRP A 64 -17.20 -7.76 -9.99
N ARG A 65 -17.67 -7.77 -11.22
CA ARG A 65 -18.78 -8.62 -11.68
C ARG A 65 -18.49 -10.12 -11.69
N LEU A 66 -17.20 -10.50 -11.58
CA LEU A 66 -16.74 -11.89 -11.51
C LEU A 66 -16.53 -12.37 -10.06
N LEU A 67 -16.99 -11.58 -9.08
CA LEU A 67 -16.92 -12.00 -7.68
C LEU A 67 -17.78 -13.28 -7.50
N PRO A 68 -17.23 -14.35 -6.88
CA PRO A 68 -17.96 -15.60 -6.63
C PRO A 68 -19.28 -15.38 -5.85
N SER A 69 -20.27 -16.21 -6.11
CA SER A 69 -21.63 -16.08 -5.54
C SER A 69 -21.72 -16.39 -4.05
N ASP A 70 -20.71 -17.01 -3.46
CA ASP A 70 -20.59 -17.27 -2.02
C ASP A 70 -20.09 -16.04 -1.23
N PHE A 71 -19.72 -14.96 -1.91
CA PHE A 71 -19.55 -13.63 -1.34
C PHE A 71 -20.86 -12.80 -1.41
N PRO A 72 -20.93 -11.67 -0.68
CA PRO A 72 -22.01 -10.70 -0.90
C PRO A 72 -22.08 -10.25 -2.37
N PRO A 73 -23.25 -9.88 -2.89
CA PRO A 73 -23.40 -9.41 -4.27
C PRO A 73 -22.34 -8.35 -4.62
N TRP A 74 -21.69 -8.50 -5.77
CA TRP A 74 -20.60 -7.62 -6.21
C TRP A 74 -20.95 -6.13 -6.11
N SER A 75 -22.18 -5.74 -6.41
CA SER A 75 -22.66 -4.35 -6.33
C SER A 75 -22.70 -3.83 -4.89
N THR A 76 -23.00 -4.71 -3.92
CA THR A 76 -22.92 -4.39 -2.49
C THR A 76 -21.49 -4.19 -2.05
N VAL A 77 -20.59 -5.11 -2.42
CA VAL A 77 -19.15 -5.01 -2.10
C VAL A 77 -18.55 -3.75 -2.71
N TYR A 78 -18.87 -3.47 -3.99
CA TYR A 78 -18.37 -2.27 -4.66
C TYR A 78 -18.85 -0.97 -4.00
N ARG A 79 -20.11 -0.90 -3.55
CA ARG A 79 -20.62 0.28 -2.81
C ARG A 79 -19.87 0.50 -1.50
N TRP A 80 -19.55 -0.57 -0.78
CA TRP A 80 -18.72 -0.47 0.44
C TRP A 80 -17.30 -0.03 0.10
N PHE A 81 -16.66 -0.61 -0.92
CA PHE A 81 -15.35 -0.18 -1.38
C PHE A 81 -15.34 1.31 -1.75
N ALA A 82 -16.34 1.76 -2.53
CA ALA A 82 -16.45 3.16 -2.93
C ALA A 82 -16.63 4.09 -1.72
N ALA A 83 -17.54 3.75 -0.80
CA ALA A 83 -17.74 4.54 0.42
C ALA A 83 -16.48 4.59 1.30
N TRP A 84 -15.73 3.50 1.41
CA TRP A 84 -14.49 3.44 2.19
C TRP A 84 -13.34 4.18 1.51
N ARG A 85 -13.26 4.12 0.17
CA ARG A 85 -12.36 4.93 -0.63
C ARG A 85 -12.61 6.42 -0.39
N ASP A 86 -13.86 6.86 -0.55
CA ASP A 86 -14.24 8.27 -0.42
C ASP A 86 -14.06 8.81 1.01
N ALA A 87 -14.14 7.93 2.01
CA ALA A 87 -13.85 8.23 3.42
C ALA A 87 -12.36 8.06 3.79
N CYS A 88 -11.45 7.76 2.85
CA CYS A 88 -10.04 7.45 3.12
C CYS A 88 -9.85 6.42 4.25
N LEU A 89 -10.72 5.40 4.30
CA LEU A 89 -10.72 4.44 5.40
C LEU A 89 -9.47 3.55 5.38
N PHE A 90 -9.04 3.09 4.21
CA PHE A 90 -7.84 2.24 4.10
C PHE A 90 -6.57 2.98 4.51
N GLU A 91 -6.47 4.27 4.24
CA GLU A 91 -5.40 5.16 4.68
C GLU A 91 -5.35 5.26 6.21
N ARG A 92 -6.51 5.48 6.84
CA ARG A 92 -6.62 5.58 8.30
C ARG A 92 -6.30 4.25 8.99
N ILE A 93 -6.81 3.13 8.45
CA ILE A 93 -6.49 1.79 8.96
C ILE A 93 -4.98 1.53 8.82
N ASN A 94 -4.41 1.82 7.65
CA ASN A 94 -2.99 1.66 7.40
C ASN A 94 -2.14 2.42 8.42
N HIS A 95 -2.48 3.69 8.67
CA HIS A 95 -1.78 4.53 9.63
C HIS A 95 -1.81 3.94 11.05
N ALA A 96 -2.98 3.52 11.54
CA ALA A 96 -3.12 2.90 12.85
C ALA A 96 -2.32 1.58 12.96
N LEU A 97 -2.42 0.72 11.94
CA LEU A 97 -1.71 -0.56 11.93
C LEU A 97 -0.19 -0.41 11.83
N ILE A 98 0.31 0.64 11.17
CA ILE A 98 1.74 0.94 11.17
C ILE A 98 2.24 1.21 12.59
N MET A 99 1.53 2.04 13.35
CA MET A 99 1.92 2.33 14.73
C MET A 99 1.96 1.06 15.57
N THR A 100 0.90 0.27 15.53
CA THR A 100 0.83 -1.02 16.25
C THR A 100 1.96 -1.98 15.85
N ASP A 101 2.21 -2.16 14.55
CA ASP A 101 3.25 -3.09 14.08
C ASP A 101 4.67 -2.59 14.42
N ARG A 102 4.87 -1.28 14.52
CA ARG A 102 6.15 -0.71 14.95
C ARG A 102 6.38 -0.95 16.44
N GLU A 103 5.37 -0.70 17.27
CA GLU A 103 5.44 -0.95 18.72
C GLU A 103 5.65 -2.42 19.03
N LEU A 104 4.96 -3.35 18.36
CA LEU A 104 5.20 -4.79 18.45
C LEU A 104 6.63 -5.20 18.05
N ALA A 105 7.25 -4.43 17.15
CA ALA A 105 8.65 -4.62 16.75
C ALA A 105 9.65 -3.91 17.68
N GLY A 106 9.21 -3.38 18.84
CA GLY A 106 10.05 -2.66 19.78
C GLY A 106 10.56 -1.31 19.26
N ARG A 107 9.79 -0.65 18.38
CA ARG A 107 10.12 0.66 17.81
C ARG A 107 9.12 1.70 18.26
N GLU A 108 9.54 2.97 18.21
CA GLU A 108 8.63 4.10 18.38
C GLU A 108 7.51 4.04 17.34
N ALA A 109 6.27 4.38 17.74
CA ALA A 109 5.09 4.34 16.88
C ALA A 109 5.27 5.15 15.59
N SER A 110 5.84 6.36 15.68
CA SER A 110 6.16 7.20 14.52
C SER A 110 7.61 7.01 14.09
N PRO A 111 7.90 6.81 12.77
CA PRO A 111 9.26 6.70 12.28
C PRO A 111 9.97 8.06 12.26
N SER A 112 11.29 8.06 12.49
CA SER A 112 12.18 9.23 12.31
C SER A 112 12.85 9.25 10.94
N ALA A 113 12.89 8.11 10.24
CA ALA A 113 13.48 7.98 8.91
C ALA A 113 12.57 7.20 7.97
N ALA A 114 12.62 7.56 6.69
CA ALA A 114 11.83 6.94 5.64
C ALA A 114 12.66 6.74 4.37
N ILE A 115 12.15 5.92 3.45
CA ILE A 115 12.72 5.71 2.12
C ILE A 115 11.64 6.04 1.10
N ILE A 116 11.97 6.83 0.08
CA ILE A 116 11.07 7.21 -1.00
C ILE A 116 11.54 6.60 -2.31
N ASP A 117 10.60 6.07 -3.09
CA ASP A 117 10.83 5.63 -4.47
C ASP A 117 9.52 5.61 -5.25
N SER A 118 9.59 5.40 -6.56
CA SER A 118 8.45 5.32 -7.45
C SER A 118 8.47 4.08 -8.36
N GLN A 119 7.28 3.56 -8.63
CA GLN A 119 7.06 2.50 -9.59
C GLN A 119 6.08 2.96 -10.67
N SER A 120 6.48 2.92 -11.95
CA SER A 120 5.56 3.15 -13.07
C SER A 120 4.90 1.85 -13.49
N VAL A 121 3.57 1.87 -13.68
CA VAL A 121 2.77 0.73 -14.12
C VAL A 121 1.86 1.11 -15.27
N LYS A 122 1.64 0.18 -16.20
CA LYS A 122 0.70 0.39 -17.31
C LYS A 122 -0.73 0.49 -16.78
N THR A 123 -1.52 1.39 -17.35
CA THR A 123 -2.98 1.41 -17.22
C THR A 123 -3.62 0.53 -18.28
N THR A 124 -4.92 0.30 -18.14
CA THR A 124 -5.77 -0.39 -19.12
C THR A 124 -6.66 0.62 -19.85
N GLU A 125 -7.61 0.11 -20.65
CA GLU A 125 -8.59 0.93 -21.39
C GLU A 125 -9.65 1.58 -20.48
N ALA A 126 -9.63 1.30 -19.16
CA ALA A 126 -10.60 1.83 -18.19
C ALA A 126 -10.64 3.38 -18.13
N GLY A 127 -9.68 4.05 -18.78
CA GLY A 127 -9.60 5.51 -18.84
C GLY A 127 -8.97 6.15 -17.60
N GLY A 128 -9.29 7.43 -17.40
CA GLY A 128 -8.81 8.23 -16.28
C GLY A 128 -7.41 8.82 -16.46
N PRO A 129 -6.93 9.60 -15.48
CA PRO A 129 -5.65 10.27 -15.54
C PRO A 129 -4.49 9.29 -15.72
N ARG A 130 -3.69 9.49 -16.76
CA ARG A 130 -2.48 8.70 -17.09
C ARG A 130 -1.47 9.58 -17.82
N GLY A 131 -0.23 9.15 -17.90
CA GLY A 131 0.83 9.86 -18.61
C GLY A 131 1.92 8.90 -19.08
N TYR A 132 2.87 9.41 -19.86
CA TYR A 132 3.99 8.64 -20.39
C TYR A 132 5.27 8.91 -19.59
N ASP A 133 5.80 7.86 -18.96
CA ASP A 133 7.13 7.87 -18.33
C ASP A 133 8.17 7.59 -19.41
N ALA A 134 8.88 8.62 -19.85
CA ALA A 134 9.87 8.51 -20.92
C ALA A 134 11.10 7.67 -20.49
N GLY A 135 11.49 7.73 -19.24
CA GLY A 135 12.63 6.97 -18.71
C GLY A 135 12.37 5.46 -18.66
N LYS A 136 11.16 5.07 -18.25
CA LYS A 136 10.76 3.66 -18.14
C LYS A 136 9.99 3.16 -19.37
N LYS A 137 9.67 4.05 -20.33
CA LYS A 137 8.88 3.77 -21.55
C LYS A 137 7.51 3.14 -21.23
N ILE A 138 6.84 3.65 -20.20
CA ILE A 138 5.55 3.16 -19.71
C ILE A 138 4.50 4.26 -19.86
N ASN A 139 3.40 3.94 -20.55
CA ASN A 139 2.19 4.77 -20.53
C ASN A 139 1.25 4.26 -19.44
N GLY A 140 1.01 5.06 -18.40
CA GLY A 140 0.20 4.65 -17.27
C GLY A 140 0.26 5.59 -16.08
N ARG A 141 0.33 5.00 -14.89
CA ARG A 141 0.45 5.73 -13.62
C ARG A 141 1.77 5.41 -12.93
N LYS A 142 2.27 6.38 -12.21
CA LYS A 142 3.39 6.25 -11.30
C LYS A 142 2.84 6.15 -9.88
N ARG A 143 3.38 5.23 -9.09
CA ARG A 143 3.07 5.01 -7.68
C ARG A 143 4.27 5.47 -6.87
N HIS A 144 4.17 6.60 -6.21
CA HIS A 144 5.14 6.98 -5.20
C HIS A 144 4.84 6.25 -3.90
N ALA A 145 5.87 5.75 -3.25
CA ALA A 145 5.78 5.18 -1.92
C ALA A 145 6.84 5.79 -1.02
N LEU A 146 6.41 6.25 0.14
CA LEU A 146 7.24 6.52 1.29
C LEU A 146 7.08 5.35 2.24
N VAL A 147 8.16 4.65 2.58
CA VAL A 147 8.14 3.52 3.52
C VAL A 147 9.07 3.79 4.70
N ASP A 148 8.83 3.14 5.84
CA ASP A 148 9.79 3.17 6.93
C ASP A 148 10.98 2.21 6.67
N THR A 149 11.94 2.17 7.59
CA THR A 149 13.15 1.35 7.46
C THR A 149 12.90 -0.16 7.49
N ASP A 150 11.70 -0.60 7.85
CA ASP A 150 11.29 -2.02 7.85
C ASP A 150 10.35 -2.36 6.66
N GLY A 151 9.98 -1.36 5.85
CA GLY A 151 9.16 -1.53 4.66
C GLY A 151 7.65 -1.46 4.92
N ARG A 152 7.22 -0.70 5.92
CA ARG A 152 5.81 -0.34 6.10
C ARG A 152 5.48 0.84 5.21
N GLY A 153 4.42 0.74 4.42
CA GLY A 153 3.97 1.81 3.52
C GLY A 153 3.36 2.97 4.29
N LEU A 154 4.10 4.06 4.46
CA LEU A 154 3.68 5.25 5.22
C LEU A 154 2.71 6.11 4.40
N ILE A 155 3.14 6.53 3.22
CA ILE A 155 2.34 7.30 2.26
C ILE A 155 2.46 6.66 0.89
N LEU A 156 1.31 6.45 0.24
CA LEU A 156 1.20 5.80 -1.06
C LEU A 156 0.38 6.69 -1.99
N GLU A 157 1.01 7.23 -3.03
CA GLU A 157 0.37 8.21 -3.90
C GLU A 157 0.50 7.82 -5.38
N PRO A 158 -0.59 7.40 -6.04
CA PRO A 158 -0.61 7.21 -7.49
C PRO A 158 -0.92 8.52 -8.21
N HIS A 159 -0.24 8.75 -9.33
CA HIS A 159 -0.46 9.90 -10.21
C HIS A 159 -0.11 9.56 -11.67
N PRO A 160 -0.41 10.43 -12.68
CA PRO A 160 0.03 10.21 -14.06
C PRO A 160 1.55 10.00 -14.16
N ALA A 161 1.98 9.04 -14.98
CA ALA A 161 3.38 8.61 -15.04
C ALA A 161 4.34 9.66 -15.65
N ASN A 162 3.82 10.69 -16.34
CA ASN A 162 4.62 11.80 -16.86
C ASN A 162 5.13 12.77 -15.78
N ILE A 163 4.54 12.74 -14.57
CA ILE A 163 5.06 13.50 -13.42
C ILE A 163 6.39 12.89 -13.00
N GLN A 164 7.45 13.69 -13.00
CA GLN A 164 8.80 13.22 -12.66
C GLN A 164 8.94 12.99 -11.16
N ASP A 165 9.91 12.15 -10.76
CA ASP A 165 10.11 11.77 -9.37
C ASP A 165 10.38 12.98 -8.47
N ARG A 166 11.15 13.96 -8.97
CA ARG A 166 11.40 15.24 -8.30
C ARG A 166 10.14 16.10 -8.10
N ASP A 167 9.16 16.00 -9.00
CA ASP A 167 7.92 16.81 -8.93
C ASP A 167 6.87 16.13 -8.03
N GLY A 168 6.85 14.80 -7.99
CA GLY A 168 5.95 14.03 -7.11
C GLY A 168 6.48 13.84 -5.68
N GLY A 169 7.80 13.81 -5.51
CA GLY A 169 8.45 13.53 -4.22
C GLY A 169 8.28 14.65 -3.19
N GLY A 170 8.40 15.90 -3.59
CA GLY A 170 8.26 17.05 -2.69
C GLY A 170 6.91 17.08 -1.96
N PRO A 171 5.77 17.10 -2.67
CA PRO A 171 4.43 17.05 -2.07
C PRO A 171 4.22 15.83 -1.16
N LEU A 172 4.76 14.65 -1.53
CA LEU A 172 4.67 13.43 -0.72
C LEU A 172 5.41 13.59 0.62
N LEU A 173 6.63 14.11 0.60
CA LEU A 173 7.42 14.38 1.80
C LEU A 173 6.78 15.45 2.68
N GLN A 174 6.20 16.49 2.08
CA GLN A 174 5.44 17.50 2.82
C GLN A 174 4.20 16.90 3.49
N ALA A 175 3.44 16.07 2.77
CA ALA A 175 2.27 15.38 3.31
C ALA A 175 2.64 14.42 4.46
N SER A 176 3.81 13.79 4.40
CA SER A 176 4.25 12.83 5.42
C SER A 176 4.33 13.45 6.81
N ARG A 177 4.70 14.72 6.93
CA ARG A 177 4.81 15.45 8.21
C ARG A 177 3.48 15.59 8.95
N ARG A 178 2.36 15.54 8.25
CA ARG A 178 1.02 15.58 8.88
C ARG A 178 0.68 14.30 9.62
N PHE A 179 1.14 13.15 9.10
CA PHE A 179 0.81 11.84 9.64
C PHE A 179 1.95 11.26 10.50
N PHE A 180 3.18 11.61 10.16
CA PHE A 180 4.41 11.12 10.81
C PHE A 180 5.32 12.32 11.12
N PRO A 181 5.01 13.12 12.15
CA PRO A 181 5.69 14.40 12.43
C PRO A 181 7.17 14.24 12.79
N PHE A 182 7.61 13.05 13.17
CA PHE A 182 8.99 12.78 13.57
C PHE A 182 9.91 12.33 12.41
N ILE A 183 9.40 12.27 11.18
CA ILE A 183 10.27 12.00 10.02
C ILE A 183 11.18 13.21 9.79
N GLU A 184 12.46 13.02 10.05
CA GLU A 184 13.52 14.03 9.87
C GLU A 184 14.37 13.76 8.61
N ARG A 185 14.42 12.47 8.17
CA ARG A 185 15.28 12.04 7.07
C ARG A 185 14.54 11.11 6.11
N ALA A 186 14.74 11.34 4.81
CA ALA A 186 14.25 10.46 3.74
C ALA A 186 15.43 10.04 2.85
N PHE A 187 15.58 8.73 2.63
CA PHE A 187 16.55 8.16 1.68
C PHE A 187 15.89 8.03 0.30
N ALA A 188 16.58 8.51 -0.73
CA ALA A 188 16.07 8.57 -2.09
C ALA A 188 17.14 8.22 -3.13
N ASP A 189 16.72 7.97 -4.37
CA ASP A 189 17.67 7.85 -5.49
C ASP A 189 18.00 9.22 -6.10
N ALA A 190 18.89 9.20 -7.12
CA ALA A 190 19.32 10.41 -7.80
C ALA A 190 18.20 11.19 -8.51
N GLY A 191 17.07 10.53 -8.83
CA GLY A 191 15.91 11.18 -9.43
C GLY A 191 15.24 12.21 -8.54
N TYR A 192 15.46 12.13 -7.22
CA TYR A 192 14.96 13.09 -6.22
C TYR A 192 16.00 14.20 -5.88
N ASN A 193 17.19 14.18 -6.46
CA ASN A 193 18.22 15.18 -6.22
C ASN A 193 17.89 16.49 -6.97
N HIS A 194 16.97 17.25 -6.44
CA HIS A 194 16.53 18.50 -7.04
C HIS A 194 16.09 19.52 -5.99
N GLU A 195 16.39 20.79 -6.22
CA GLU A 195 16.00 21.89 -5.33
C GLU A 195 14.50 21.89 -4.99
N ARG A 196 13.63 21.59 -5.95
CA ARG A 196 12.17 21.46 -5.73
C ARG A 196 11.79 20.47 -4.64
N VAL A 197 12.57 19.40 -4.46
CA VAL A 197 12.33 18.41 -3.40
C VAL A 197 12.78 18.95 -2.06
N THR A 198 13.99 19.53 -2.00
CA THR A 198 14.57 20.03 -0.74
C THR A 198 13.90 21.29 -0.23
N THR A 199 13.38 22.14 -1.10
CA THR A 199 12.63 23.35 -0.71
C THR A 199 11.18 23.10 -0.34
N ALA A 200 10.57 21.99 -0.83
CA ALA A 200 9.18 21.64 -0.54
C ALA A 200 8.97 21.09 0.88
N THR A 201 10.01 20.69 1.58
CA THR A 201 9.90 20.02 2.88
C THR A 201 11.10 20.34 3.78
N ILE A 202 10.87 20.25 5.08
CA ILE A 202 11.94 20.31 6.10
C ILE A 202 12.62 18.94 6.34
N VAL A 203 12.12 17.88 5.70
CA VAL A 203 12.72 16.54 5.78
C VAL A 203 14.02 16.54 5.00
N MET A 204 15.12 16.16 5.64
CA MET A 204 16.43 16.03 4.97
C MET A 204 16.38 14.88 3.98
N VAL A 205 16.64 15.17 2.70
CA VAL A 205 16.68 14.13 1.65
C VAL A 205 18.13 13.72 1.41
N GLU A 206 18.44 12.46 1.73
CA GLU A 206 19.77 11.86 1.53
C GLU A 206 19.76 11.00 0.27
N ILE A 207 20.57 11.38 -0.73
CA ILE A 207 20.68 10.65 -1.98
C ILE A 207 21.63 9.47 -1.82
N VAL A 208 21.07 8.26 -1.91
CA VAL A 208 21.84 7.01 -1.86
C VAL A 208 22.36 6.69 -3.26
N ARG A 209 23.68 6.77 -3.45
CA ARG A 209 24.38 6.50 -4.72
C ARG A 209 25.06 5.14 -4.68
N LYS A 210 25.23 4.52 -5.84
CA LYS A 210 26.15 3.39 -6.00
C LYS A 210 27.58 3.86 -5.73
N LEU A 211 28.39 2.97 -5.16
CA LEU A 211 29.84 3.24 -5.05
C LEU A 211 30.45 3.34 -6.46
N PRO A 212 31.40 4.25 -6.70
CA PRO A 212 31.98 4.48 -8.04
C PRO A 212 32.53 3.22 -8.71
N ASP A 213 33.11 2.31 -7.93
CA ASP A 213 33.79 1.10 -8.43
C ASP A 213 32.87 -0.14 -8.47
N GLN A 214 31.57 0.04 -8.25
CA GLN A 214 30.62 -1.07 -8.17
C GLN A 214 30.13 -1.50 -9.54
N ILE A 215 30.69 -2.61 -10.07
CA ILE A 215 30.27 -3.26 -11.31
C ILE A 215 29.15 -4.27 -11.02
N GLY A 216 28.04 -4.20 -11.78
CA GLY A 216 26.91 -5.13 -11.68
C GLY A 216 25.81 -4.72 -10.71
N PHE A 217 24.93 -5.68 -10.37
CA PHE A 217 23.83 -5.47 -9.44
C PHE A 217 24.32 -5.48 -8.00
N ALA A 218 24.01 -4.43 -7.25
CA ALA A 218 24.26 -4.38 -5.82
C ALA A 218 23.02 -3.90 -5.07
N VAL A 219 22.77 -4.55 -3.96
CA VAL A 219 21.76 -4.11 -3.00
C VAL A 219 22.24 -2.85 -2.32
N LEU A 220 21.66 -1.71 -2.69
CA LEU A 220 21.99 -0.45 -2.02
C LEU A 220 21.38 -0.46 -0.61
N PRO A 221 22.18 -0.28 0.42
CA PRO A 221 21.70 -0.20 1.80
C PRO A 221 20.52 0.79 1.89
N ARG A 222 19.45 0.38 2.59
CA ARG A 222 18.21 1.14 2.79
C ARG A 222 17.28 1.21 1.57
N ARG A 223 17.74 1.48 0.34
CA ARG A 223 16.87 1.59 -0.85
C ARG A 223 16.11 0.30 -1.19
N TRP A 224 16.73 -0.87 -1.05
CA TRP A 224 16.07 -2.15 -1.34
C TRP A 224 14.77 -2.37 -0.54
N VAL A 225 14.57 -1.63 0.56
CA VAL A 225 13.39 -1.76 1.42
C VAL A 225 12.12 -1.32 0.70
N VAL A 226 12.16 -0.20 -0.05
CA VAL A 226 11.00 0.26 -0.82
C VAL A 226 10.74 -0.62 -2.05
N GLU A 227 11.81 -1.12 -2.69
CA GLU A 227 11.70 -2.10 -3.78
C GLU A 227 11.02 -3.39 -3.28
N ARG A 228 11.41 -3.88 -2.10
CA ARG A 228 10.77 -5.00 -1.42
C ARG A 228 9.30 -4.74 -1.12
N PHE A 229 8.95 -3.54 -0.68
CA PHE A 229 7.55 -3.14 -0.45
C PHE A 229 6.74 -3.23 -1.75
N PHE A 230 7.24 -2.67 -2.86
CA PHE A 230 6.60 -2.79 -4.16
C PHE A 230 6.45 -4.26 -4.61
N ALA A 231 7.47 -5.09 -4.38
CA ALA A 231 7.39 -6.51 -4.67
C ALA A 231 6.30 -7.22 -3.84
N TRP A 232 6.13 -6.84 -2.57
CA TRP A 232 5.09 -7.41 -1.71
C TRP A 232 3.68 -7.02 -2.13
N ILE A 233 3.42 -5.73 -2.37
CA ILE A 233 2.09 -5.29 -2.84
C ILE A 233 1.80 -5.80 -4.25
N GLY A 234 2.82 -5.92 -5.11
CA GLY A 234 2.72 -6.47 -6.47
C GLY A 234 2.30 -7.93 -6.53
N ARG A 235 2.36 -8.69 -5.42
CA ARG A 235 1.77 -10.03 -5.32
C ARG A 235 0.24 -10.03 -5.46
N ASN A 236 -0.40 -8.88 -5.35
CA ASN A 236 -1.82 -8.72 -5.64
C ASN A 236 -1.99 -8.46 -7.14
N ARG A 237 -2.63 -9.38 -7.85
CA ARG A 237 -2.74 -9.33 -9.33
C ARG A 237 -3.40 -8.05 -9.83
N ARG A 238 -4.32 -7.46 -9.06
CA ARG A 238 -4.92 -6.17 -9.38
C ARG A 238 -3.91 -5.02 -9.41
N LEU A 239 -2.78 -5.16 -8.73
CA LEU A 239 -1.69 -4.19 -8.74
C LEU A 239 -0.58 -4.50 -9.76
N ALA A 240 -0.67 -5.59 -10.53
CA ALA A 240 0.30 -5.89 -11.60
C ALA A 240 0.26 -4.84 -12.74
N LYS A 241 -0.93 -4.26 -12.96
CA LYS A 241 -1.18 -3.04 -13.75
C LYS A 241 -2.07 -2.12 -12.92
N ASP A 242 -2.40 -0.95 -13.44
CA ASP A 242 -3.45 -0.12 -12.87
C ASP A 242 -4.74 -0.29 -13.69
N PHE A 243 -5.72 -0.96 -13.10
CA PHE A 243 -7.02 -1.25 -13.72
C PHE A 243 -8.08 -0.21 -13.37
N GLU A 244 -7.72 0.81 -12.57
CA GLU A 244 -8.70 1.70 -11.99
C GLU A 244 -8.96 2.93 -12.88
N ALA A 245 -10.24 3.28 -13.05
CA ALA A 245 -10.62 4.48 -13.79
C ALA A 245 -10.22 5.77 -13.06
N THR A 246 -10.15 5.75 -11.72
CA THR A 246 -9.81 6.94 -10.93
C THR A 246 -8.53 6.75 -10.14
N VAL A 247 -7.82 7.85 -9.88
CA VAL A 247 -6.62 7.87 -9.01
C VAL A 247 -6.98 7.44 -7.58
N ASP A 248 -8.15 7.86 -7.08
CA ASP A 248 -8.59 7.52 -5.72
C ASP A 248 -8.85 6.02 -5.55
N SER A 249 -9.42 5.35 -6.57
CA SER A 249 -9.57 3.89 -6.54
C SER A 249 -8.22 3.18 -6.57
N ALA A 250 -7.28 3.69 -7.36
CA ALA A 250 -5.91 3.17 -7.39
C ALA A 250 -5.23 3.34 -6.02
N ARG A 251 -5.37 4.51 -5.38
CA ARG A 251 -4.86 4.80 -4.04
C ARG A 251 -5.48 3.85 -3.01
N ALA A 252 -6.81 3.69 -3.02
CA ALA A 252 -7.51 2.81 -2.09
C ALA A 252 -7.01 1.35 -2.19
N PHE A 253 -6.75 0.82 -3.39
CA PHE A 253 -6.17 -0.51 -3.55
C PHE A 253 -4.72 -0.61 -3.11
N LEU A 254 -3.90 0.43 -3.28
CA LEU A 254 -2.54 0.45 -2.73
C LEU A 254 -2.57 0.34 -1.21
N TYR A 255 -3.41 1.14 -0.56
CA TYR A 255 -3.55 1.09 0.89
C TYR A 255 -4.23 -0.21 1.37
N ALA A 256 -5.22 -0.73 0.67
CA ALA A 256 -5.81 -2.04 0.99
C ALA A 256 -4.77 -3.17 0.93
N ALA A 257 -3.83 -3.11 -0.01
CA ALA A 257 -2.73 -4.07 -0.10
C ALA A 257 -1.74 -3.92 1.06
N SER A 258 -1.41 -2.69 1.45
CA SER A 258 -0.57 -2.40 2.62
C SER A 258 -1.26 -2.85 3.92
N VAL A 259 -2.56 -2.56 4.08
CA VAL A 259 -3.38 -3.04 5.20
C VAL A 259 -3.35 -4.57 5.29
N MET A 260 -3.56 -5.28 4.17
CA MET A 260 -3.49 -6.75 4.16
C MET A 260 -2.12 -7.26 4.62
N LEU A 261 -1.03 -6.61 4.25
CA LEU A 261 0.32 -6.99 4.69
C LEU A 261 0.48 -6.78 6.21
N LEU A 262 0.06 -5.63 6.72
CA LEU A 262 0.17 -5.27 8.14
C LEU A 262 -0.69 -6.18 9.02
N VAL A 263 -1.96 -6.39 8.65
CA VAL A 263 -2.88 -7.28 9.38
C VAL A 263 -2.27 -8.68 9.52
N ARG A 264 -1.73 -9.24 8.43
CA ARG A 264 -1.08 -10.55 8.43
C ARG A 264 0.21 -10.60 9.22
N ARG A 265 0.91 -9.49 9.31
CA ARG A 265 2.16 -9.36 10.05
C ARG A 265 1.88 -9.27 11.55
N ILE A 266 0.96 -8.41 11.94
CA ILE A 266 0.54 -8.23 13.34
C ILE A 266 -0.06 -9.53 13.89
N ALA A 267 -1.01 -10.15 13.17
CA ALA A 267 -1.65 -11.40 13.59
C ALA A 267 -0.68 -12.60 13.76
N ARG A 268 0.53 -12.53 13.21
CA ARG A 268 1.57 -13.53 13.42
C ARG A 268 2.53 -13.19 14.55
N ALA A 269 2.57 -11.93 14.96
CA ALA A 269 3.41 -11.48 16.07
C ALA A 269 2.67 -11.54 17.41
N SER A 270 1.32 -11.60 17.37
CA SER A 270 0.43 -11.81 18.51
C SER A 270 0.32 -13.31 18.82
#